data_878b49e4ca0397d60973a08f891b326b
#
_entry.id   878b49e4ca0397d60973a08f891b326b
#
_cell.length_a   1.000
_cell.length_b   1.000
_cell.length_c   1.000
_cell.angle_alpha   90.00
_cell.angle_beta   90.00
_cell.angle_gamma   90.00
#
_symmetry.space_group_name_H-M   'P 1'
#
loop_
_entity.id
_entity.type
_entity.pdbx_description
1 polymer ?
#
loop_
_entity_poly.entity_id
_entity_poly.type
_entity_poly.pdbx_seq_one_letter_code
_entity_poly.pdbx_strand_id
1 'polypeptide(L)'
;HPGKMHACGHDVHMSIALAIVQYFSQHQPKDNLIVFFQPAEEAMSGGKLAYDLGLFTGEWRPDEFYGIHDQPDLPAGVLSTRPGTLFAGTAELKVTIHGQGGHAAYPHLVKDPIVAAAELILQLQTVVSRSVDPMQGGVVSIGVIIGGIANNVIPDAVHFEGTVRSMTKAGLDIMIRRIRQIIDGVALANDLEIAVELESGSYLPVENDPVLAQQMMTFMQQADNIDFQVAQPAMTGEDFGYLLQHIPGVMLWLGVNDTHPLHSPE
;
A
#
# COMPACT_ATOMS: atom_id res chain seq x y z
N HIS A 1 6.81 12.71 21.70
CA HIS A 1 7.78 11.69 22.12
C HIS A 1 9.02 11.78 21.23
N PRO A 2 10.24 11.88 21.80
CA PRO A 2 11.46 11.95 21.00
C PRO A 2 11.57 10.76 20.02
N GLY A 3 11.89 11.06 18.74
CA GLY A 3 12.06 10.07 17.69
C GLY A 3 10.78 9.44 17.13
N LYS A 4 9.60 10.02 17.43
CA LYS A 4 8.29 9.58 16.89
C LYS A 4 7.43 10.80 16.59
N MET A 5 6.76 10.77 15.46
CA MET A 5 5.76 11.77 15.06
C MET A 5 4.67 11.09 14.21
N HIS A 6 3.52 11.75 14.10
CA HIS A 6 2.57 11.53 13.03
C HIS A 6 2.97 12.45 11.87
N ALA A 7 3.25 11.88 10.70
CA ALA A 7 3.75 12.62 9.54
C ALA A 7 2.95 12.32 8.26
N CYS A 8 1.70 11.84 8.43
CA CYS A 8 0.80 11.48 7.34
C CYS A 8 -0.57 12.20 7.45
N GLY A 9 -0.63 13.38 8.09
CA GLY A 9 -1.83 14.23 8.12
C GLY A 9 -3.06 13.67 8.84
N HIS A 10 -2.95 12.59 9.60
CA HIS A 10 -4.11 11.96 10.27
C HIS A 10 -4.77 12.86 11.32
N ASP A 11 -4.09 13.83 11.86
CA ASP A 11 -4.64 14.88 12.74
C ASP A 11 -5.59 15.82 11.96
N VAL A 12 -5.28 16.11 10.70
CA VAL A 12 -6.17 16.84 9.78
C VAL A 12 -7.42 15.99 9.51
N HIS A 13 -7.26 14.70 9.22
CA HIS A 13 -8.38 13.78 8.97
C HIS A 13 -9.32 13.71 10.17
N MET A 14 -8.79 13.56 11.39
CA MET A 14 -9.58 13.58 12.62
C MET A 14 -10.29 14.92 12.85
N SER A 15 -9.62 16.01 12.54
CA SER A 15 -10.20 17.35 12.69
C SER A 15 -11.38 17.57 11.75
N ILE A 16 -11.29 17.08 10.51
CA ILE A 16 -12.40 17.10 9.55
C ILE A 16 -13.56 16.26 10.06
N ALA A 17 -13.28 15.03 10.53
CA ALA A 17 -14.32 14.16 11.08
C ALA A 17 -15.05 14.80 12.26
N LEU A 18 -14.32 15.47 13.18
CA LEU A 18 -14.91 16.22 14.30
C LEU A 18 -15.77 17.39 13.82
N ALA A 19 -15.32 18.13 12.79
CA ALA A 19 -16.10 19.23 12.22
C ALA A 19 -17.42 18.72 11.60
N ILE A 20 -17.39 17.57 10.92
CA ILE A 20 -18.58 16.90 10.37
C ILE A 20 -19.54 16.52 11.52
N VAL A 21 -19.06 15.91 12.58
CA VAL A 21 -19.86 15.57 13.78
C VAL A 21 -20.47 16.84 14.38
N GLN A 22 -19.70 17.90 14.54
CA GLN A 22 -20.19 19.17 15.08
C GLN A 22 -21.27 19.79 14.19
N TYR A 23 -21.10 19.79 12.89
CA TYR A 23 -22.10 20.29 11.94
C TYR A 23 -23.42 19.50 12.06
N PHE A 24 -23.37 18.18 12.00
CA PHE A 24 -24.55 17.35 12.05
C PHE A 24 -25.18 17.22 13.45
N SER A 25 -24.48 17.60 14.52
CA SER A 25 -25.08 17.77 15.84
C SER A 25 -26.12 18.91 15.90
N GLN A 26 -26.03 19.86 14.96
CA GLN A 26 -26.92 21.02 14.84
C GLN A 26 -27.84 20.94 13.62
N HIS A 27 -27.53 20.06 12.65
CA HIS A 27 -28.24 19.91 11.37
C HIS A 27 -28.55 18.45 11.17
N GLN A 28 -29.77 18.02 11.48
CA GLN A 28 -30.16 16.61 11.37
C GLN A 28 -29.97 16.12 9.92
N PRO A 29 -29.14 15.09 9.67
CA PRO A 29 -28.99 14.51 8.35
C PRO A 29 -30.26 13.73 7.96
N LYS A 30 -30.47 13.50 6.67
CA LYS A 30 -31.57 12.67 6.17
C LYS A 30 -31.28 11.18 6.40
N ASP A 31 -30.03 10.81 6.29
CA ASP A 31 -29.54 9.44 6.45
C ASP A 31 -28.76 9.29 7.76
N ASN A 32 -28.54 8.07 8.19
CA ASN A 32 -27.69 7.81 9.36
C ASN A 32 -26.22 8.10 9.00
N LEU A 33 -25.51 8.77 9.89
CA LEU A 33 -24.11 9.05 9.78
C LEU A 33 -23.32 8.29 10.87
N ILE A 34 -22.38 7.47 10.43
CA ILE A 34 -21.42 6.79 11.30
C ILE A 34 -20.06 7.45 11.05
N VAL A 35 -19.40 7.93 12.10
CA VAL A 35 -18.03 8.44 12.02
C VAL A 35 -17.12 7.44 12.71
N PHE A 36 -16.19 6.86 11.93
CA PHE A 36 -15.24 5.88 12.40
C PHE A 36 -13.85 6.50 12.57
N PHE A 37 -13.40 6.63 13.81
CA PHE A 37 -12.03 7.04 14.13
C PHE A 37 -11.16 5.80 14.20
N GLN A 38 -10.50 5.51 13.11
CA GLN A 38 -9.71 4.30 12.94
C GLN A 38 -8.35 4.41 13.65
N PRO A 39 -7.94 3.43 14.46
CA PRO A 39 -6.58 3.36 14.99
C PRO A 39 -5.63 2.66 14.02
N ALA A 40 -4.32 2.94 14.16
CA ALA A 40 -3.22 2.12 13.64
C ALA A 40 -3.26 1.83 12.12
N GLU A 41 -3.60 2.81 11.30
CA GLU A 41 -3.54 2.69 9.84
C GLU A 41 -2.12 2.31 9.40
N GLU A 42 -1.07 3.01 9.86
CA GLU A 42 0.32 2.90 9.43
C GLU A 42 1.03 1.59 9.81
N ALA A 43 0.47 0.78 10.69
CA ALA A 43 1.22 -0.37 11.23
C ALA A 43 0.42 -1.67 11.32
N MET A 44 -0.86 -1.60 11.69
CA MET A 44 -1.66 -2.79 12.02
C MET A 44 -2.92 -2.92 11.17
N SER A 45 -3.14 -1.99 10.25
CA SER A 45 -4.32 -1.94 9.38
C SER A 45 -5.62 -2.01 10.19
N GLY A 46 -5.84 -0.96 10.96
CA GLY A 46 -6.99 -0.87 11.87
C GLY A 46 -8.33 -0.97 11.16
N GLY A 47 -8.43 -0.55 9.90
CA GLY A 47 -9.63 -0.71 9.07
C GLY A 47 -9.96 -2.19 8.81
N LYS A 48 -8.96 -2.97 8.39
CA LYS A 48 -9.12 -4.42 8.23
C LYS A 48 -9.50 -5.09 9.55
N LEU A 49 -8.78 -4.77 10.63
CA LEU A 49 -9.03 -5.35 11.94
C LEU A 49 -10.47 -5.07 12.42
N ALA A 50 -10.94 -3.83 12.27
CA ALA A 50 -12.30 -3.44 12.63
C ALA A 50 -13.35 -4.23 11.82
N TYR A 51 -13.13 -4.40 10.52
CA TYR A 51 -14.00 -5.19 9.67
C TYR A 51 -14.04 -6.66 10.08
N ASP A 52 -12.88 -7.28 10.28
CA ASP A 52 -12.75 -8.71 10.64
C ASP A 52 -13.33 -9.01 12.04
N LEU A 53 -13.28 -8.06 12.97
CA LEU A 53 -13.94 -8.14 14.27
C LEU A 53 -15.47 -7.93 14.21
N GLY A 54 -16.02 -7.65 13.05
CA GLY A 54 -17.45 -7.49 12.84
C GLY A 54 -18.02 -6.15 13.28
N LEU A 55 -17.20 -5.08 13.36
CA LEU A 55 -17.66 -3.76 13.76
C LEU A 55 -18.75 -3.22 12.82
N PHE A 56 -18.65 -3.53 11.53
CA PHE A 56 -19.56 -3.07 10.48
C PHE A 56 -20.61 -4.13 10.14
N THR A 57 -21.37 -4.58 11.14
CA THR A 57 -22.43 -5.60 10.99
C THR A 57 -23.75 -5.17 11.62
N GLY A 58 -24.86 -5.81 11.23
CA GLY A 58 -26.17 -5.50 11.74
C GLY A 58 -26.58 -4.06 11.47
N GLU A 59 -27.05 -3.37 12.51
CA GLU A 59 -27.44 -1.95 12.43
C GLU A 59 -26.26 -0.97 12.25
N TRP A 60 -25.03 -1.44 12.46
CA TRP A 60 -23.80 -0.67 12.28
C TRP A 60 -23.14 -0.90 10.92
N ARG A 61 -23.78 -1.68 10.03
CA ARG A 61 -23.27 -1.85 8.68
C ARG A 61 -23.61 -0.63 7.84
N PRO A 62 -22.60 0.15 7.37
CA PRO A 62 -22.86 1.25 6.46
C PRO A 62 -23.20 0.72 5.07
N ASP A 63 -23.99 1.48 4.31
CA ASP A 63 -24.27 1.24 2.91
C ASP A 63 -23.12 1.75 2.01
N GLU A 64 -22.43 2.80 2.46
CA GLU A 64 -21.36 3.48 1.75
C GLU A 64 -20.26 3.94 2.72
N PHE A 65 -18.99 3.90 2.25
CA PHE A 65 -17.85 4.45 2.98
C PHE A 65 -17.25 5.66 2.27
N TYR A 66 -16.91 6.69 3.04
CA TYR A 66 -16.20 7.86 2.53
C TYR A 66 -14.96 8.12 3.36
N GLY A 67 -13.82 8.29 2.66
CA GLY A 67 -12.54 8.66 3.26
C GLY A 67 -11.99 9.94 2.65
N ILE A 68 -11.18 10.65 3.41
CA ILE A 68 -10.43 11.80 2.94
C ILE A 68 -9.00 11.71 3.44
N HIS A 69 -8.04 11.98 2.56
CA HIS A 69 -6.64 12.06 2.92
C HIS A 69 -6.06 13.37 2.44
N ASP A 70 -5.18 14.00 3.21
CA ASP A 70 -4.47 15.19 2.79
C ASP A 70 -3.45 14.86 1.69
N GLN A 71 -3.20 15.84 0.82
CA GLN A 71 -2.24 15.74 -0.26
C GLN A 71 -1.40 17.04 -0.35
N PRO A 72 -0.12 16.97 0.02
CA PRO A 72 0.76 18.13 0.03
C PRO A 72 0.89 18.84 -1.31
N ASP A 73 0.97 18.10 -2.40
CA ASP A 73 1.19 18.64 -3.75
C ASP A 73 -0.02 19.38 -4.34
N LEU A 74 -1.20 19.25 -3.74
CA LEU A 74 -2.39 19.96 -4.20
C LEU A 74 -2.53 21.33 -3.49
N PRO A 75 -3.01 22.37 -4.18
CA PRO A 75 -3.31 23.65 -3.55
C PRO A 75 -4.28 23.48 -2.37
N ALA A 76 -4.09 24.26 -1.31
CA ALA A 76 -4.90 24.18 -0.10
C ALA A 76 -6.39 24.34 -0.39
N GLY A 77 -7.21 23.41 0.10
CA GLY A 77 -8.67 23.40 -0.06
C GLY A 77 -9.16 22.77 -1.36
N VAL A 78 -8.29 22.41 -2.29
CA VAL A 78 -8.68 21.66 -3.50
C VAL A 78 -9.05 20.23 -3.10
N LEU A 79 -10.24 19.78 -3.52
CA LEU A 79 -10.64 18.38 -3.43
C LEU A 79 -10.34 17.66 -4.74
N SER A 80 -9.93 16.42 -4.65
CA SER A 80 -9.60 15.62 -5.83
C SER A 80 -10.00 14.16 -5.61
N THR A 81 -10.64 13.55 -6.62
CA THR A 81 -10.97 12.12 -6.65
C THR A 81 -11.15 11.65 -8.09
N ARG A 82 -11.38 10.35 -8.25
CA ARG A 82 -11.64 9.71 -9.55
C ARG A 82 -12.43 8.41 -9.38
N PRO A 83 -13.17 7.96 -10.41
CA PRO A 83 -13.69 6.61 -10.46
C PRO A 83 -12.56 5.58 -10.59
N GLY A 84 -12.73 4.41 -9.97
CA GLY A 84 -11.75 3.32 -9.99
C GLY A 84 -10.55 3.61 -9.09
N THR A 85 -9.39 3.08 -9.44
CA THR A 85 -8.21 3.10 -8.57
C THR A 85 -7.70 4.51 -8.30
N LEU A 86 -7.62 4.86 -7.02
CA LEU A 86 -6.97 6.07 -6.52
C LEU A 86 -5.59 5.76 -5.94
N PHE A 87 -5.45 4.70 -5.12
CA PHE A 87 -4.18 4.26 -4.53
C PHE A 87 -3.89 2.82 -4.91
N ALA A 88 -2.59 2.51 -5.06
CA ALA A 88 -2.14 1.16 -5.33
C ALA A 88 -2.32 0.23 -4.12
N GLY A 89 -2.55 -1.05 -4.40
CA GLY A 89 -2.37 -2.09 -3.41
C GLY A 89 -0.90 -2.41 -3.20
N THR A 90 -0.54 -2.84 -2.00
CA THR A 90 0.85 -3.08 -1.59
C THR A 90 1.05 -4.45 -0.97
N ALA A 91 2.27 -4.98 -1.14
CA ALA A 91 2.76 -6.11 -0.36
C ALA A 91 4.22 -5.86 0.02
N GLU A 92 4.60 -6.31 1.20
CA GLU A 92 5.99 -6.35 1.62
C GLU A 92 6.61 -7.68 1.20
N LEU A 93 7.86 -7.62 0.75
CA LEU A 93 8.64 -8.79 0.36
C LEU A 93 9.88 -8.87 1.25
N LYS A 94 10.00 -9.96 2.01
CA LYS A 94 11.20 -10.28 2.78
C LYS A 94 11.68 -11.66 2.37
N VAL A 95 12.93 -11.78 2.01
CA VAL A 95 13.54 -13.01 1.51
C VAL A 95 14.82 -13.28 2.26
N THR A 96 14.97 -14.50 2.75
CA THR A 96 16.20 -15.01 3.33
C THR A 96 16.64 -16.25 2.56
N ILE A 97 17.82 -16.18 1.96
CA ILE A 97 18.46 -17.26 1.22
C ILE A 97 19.46 -17.93 2.14
N HIS A 98 19.23 -19.19 2.45
CA HIS A 98 20.11 -20.01 3.29
C HIS A 98 21.09 -20.76 2.40
N GLY A 99 22.39 -20.46 2.54
CA GLY A 99 23.48 -21.08 1.83
C GLY A 99 24.34 -21.97 2.74
N GLN A 100 25.52 -22.27 2.24
CA GLN A 100 26.57 -22.91 3.01
C GLN A 100 27.87 -22.14 2.74
N GLY A 101 28.30 -21.38 3.71
CA GLY A 101 29.49 -20.52 3.60
C GLY A 101 30.81 -21.27 3.56
N GLY A 102 31.86 -20.55 3.22
CA GLY A 102 33.18 -21.08 3.18
C GLY A 102 34.21 -20.19 2.49
N HIS A 103 35.39 -20.74 2.21
CA HIS A 103 36.47 -19.98 1.59
C HIS A 103 36.15 -19.65 0.11
N ALA A 104 36.15 -18.40 -0.26
CA ALA A 104 35.72 -17.93 -1.58
C ALA A 104 36.56 -18.48 -2.78
N ALA A 105 37.78 -18.96 -2.54
CA ALA A 105 38.60 -19.60 -3.55
C ALA A 105 38.20 -21.07 -3.86
N TYR A 106 37.28 -21.64 -3.07
CA TYR A 106 36.77 -23.00 -3.24
C TYR A 106 35.24 -23.02 -3.42
N PRO A 107 34.68 -22.31 -4.42
CA PRO A 107 33.23 -22.14 -4.56
C PRO A 107 32.47 -23.45 -4.81
N HIS A 108 33.17 -24.49 -5.31
CA HIS A 108 32.60 -25.82 -5.54
C HIS A 108 32.33 -26.63 -4.27
N LEU A 109 32.79 -26.15 -3.12
CA LEU A 109 32.58 -26.80 -1.79
C LEU A 109 31.52 -26.09 -0.96
N VAL A 110 30.87 -25.05 -1.51
CA VAL A 110 29.91 -24.20 -0.80
C VAL A 110 28.61 -24.07 -1.60
N LYS A 111 27.58 -23.51 -0.98
CA LYS A 111 26.35 -23.08 -1.65
C LYS A 111 26.25 -21.57 -1.51
N ASP A 112 26.49 -20.85 -2.57
CA ASP A 112 26.65 -19.38 -2.55
C ASP A 112 25.31 -18.64 -2.58
N PRO A 113 24.86 -18.04 -1.47
CA PRO A 113 23.61 -17.31 -1.42
C PRO A 113 23.70 -15.92 -2.06
N ILE A 114 24.92 -15.36 -2.26
CA ILE A 114 25.10 -14.04 -2.89
C ILE A 114 24.78 -14.12 -4.38
N VAL A 115 25.29 -15.14 -5.08
CA VAL A 115 24.99 -15.35 -6.49
C VAL A 115 23.52 -15.61 -6.71
N ALA A 116 22.89 -16.45 -5.87
CA ALA A 116 21.46 -16.71 -5.94
C ALA A 116 20.62 -15.45 -5.65
N ALA A 117 21.02 -14.60 -4.71
CA ALA A 117 20.35 -13.32 -4.44
C ALA A 117 20.41 -12.38 -5.64
N ALA A 118 21.58 -12.26 -6.27
CA ALA A 118 21.74 -11.42 -7.46
C ALA A 118 20.87 -11.90 -8.64
N GLU A 119 20.86 -13.22 -8.89
CA GLU A 119 19.99 -13.83 -9.90
C GLU A 119 18.51 -13.58 -9.59
N LEU A 120 18.09 -13.83 -8.34
CA LEU A 120 16.70 -13.64 -7.91
C LEU A 120 16.25 -12.21 -8.08
N ILE A 121 17.03 -11.21 -7.62
CA ILE A 121 16.69 -9.79 -7.75
C ILE A 121 16.51 -9.40 -9.23
N LEU A 122 17.37 -9.87 -10.13
CA LEU A 122 17.25 -9.62 -11.56
C LEU A 122 16.01 -10.28 -12.16
N GLN A 123 15.71 -11.53 -11.80
CA GLN A 123 14.52 -12.23 -12.29
C GLN A 123 13.22 -11.59 -11.76
N LEU A 124 13.19 -11.09 -10.52
CA LEU A 124 12.04 -10.38 -9.96
C LEU A 124 11.64 -9.14 -10.78
N GLN A 125 12.57 -8.48 -11.49
CA GLN A 125 12.25 -7.36 -12.39
C GLN A 125 11.36 -7.82 -13.58
N THR A 126 11.39 -9.10 -13.92
CA THR A 126 10.55 -9.65 -15.00
C THR A 126 9.08 -9.80 -14.60
N VAL A 127 8.77 -9.76 -13.31
CA VAL A 127 7.40 -9.85 -12.81
C VAL A 127 6.55 -8.72 -13.41
N VAL A 128 7.01 -7.48 -13.30
CA VAL A 128 6.32 -6.33 -13.89
C VAL A 128 6.39 -6.36 -15.41
N SER A 129 7.59 -6.52 -15.96
CA SER A 129 7.80 -6.37 -17.42
C SER A 129 7.24 -7.52 -18.27
N ARG A 130 6.93 -8.70 -17.71
CA ARG A 130 6.50 -9.89 -18.45
C ARG A 130 5.23 -10.55 -17.95
N SER A 131 4.71 -10.15 -16.77
CA SER A 131 3.54 -10.82 -16.19
C SER A 131 2.38 -9.89 -15.89
N VAL A 132 2.62 -8.59 -15.76
CA VAL A 132 1.59 -7.57 -15.56
C VAL A 132 1.23 -6.95 -16.90
N ASP A 133 -0.06 -6.66 -17.09
CA ASP A 133 -0.52 -5.90 -18.26
C ASP A 133 0.16 -4.51 -18.25
N PRO A 134 0.86 -4.11 -19.34
CA PRO A 134 1.54 -2.82 -19.40
C PRO A 134 0.64 -1.61 -19.14
N MET A 135 -0.67 -1.74 -19.33
CA MET A 135 -1.65 -0.69 -19.07
C MET A 135 -2.04 -0.56 -17.60
N GLN A 136 -1.74 -1.57 -16.77
CA GLN A 136 -2.15 -1.58 -15.35
C GLN A 136 -1.07 -1.03 -14.41
N GLY A 137 0.19 -1.03 -14.82
CA GLY A 137 1.29 -0.61 -13.98
C GLY A 137 1.57 -1.54 -12.78
N GLY A 138 2.79 -1.49 -12.29
CA GLY A 138 3.22 -2.24 -11.12
C GLY A 138 4.65 -1.90 -10.74
N VAL A 139 5.04 -2.21 -9.51
CA VAL A 139 6.38 -1.98 -8.99
C VAL A 139 6.86 -3.20 -8.21
N VAL A 140 8.09 -3.62 -8.44
CA VAL A 140 8.87 -4.50 -7.55
C VAL A 140 10.20 -3.82 -7.31
N SER A 141 10.42 -3.34 -6.09
CA SER A 141 11.65 -2.67 -5.70
C SER A 141 12.28 -3.34 -4.50
N ILE A 142 13.61 -3.55 -4.56
CA ILE A 142 14.37 -4.05 -3.43
C ILE A 142 15.12 -2.85 -2.83
N GLY A 143 14.82 -2.55 -1.57
CA GLY A 143 15.40 -1.41 -0.84
C GLY A 143 16.52 -1.79 0.14
N VAL A 144 16.56 -3.05 0.56
CA VAL A 144 17.56 -3.58 1.50
C VAL A 144 18.17 -4.85 0.94
N ILE A 145 19.49 -5.01 1.05
CA ILE A 145 20.21 -6.26 0.82
C ILE A 145 21.37 -6.35 1.82
N ILE A 146 21.45 -7.48 2.54
CA ILE A 146 22.45 -7.72 3.57
C ILE A 146 23.03 -9.12 3.36
N GLY A 147 24.37 -9.23 3.23
CA GLY A 147 25.05 -10.51 3.10
C GLY A 147 26.57 -10.37 3.07
N GLY A 148 27.27 -11.25 3.80
CA GLY A 148 28.72 -11.28 3.91
C GLY A 148 29.33 -10.19 4.79
N ILE A 149 30.54 -10.46 5.28
CA ILE A 149 31.32 -9.55 6.14
C ILE A 149 32.78 -9.43 5.71
N ALA A 150 33.24 -10.32 4.82
CA ALA A 150 34.63 -10.35 4.33
C ALA A 150 34.68 -10.79 2.86
N ASN A 151 35.61 -10.20 2.10
CA ASN A 151 35.72 -10.40 0.66
C ASN A 151 36.19 -11.80 0.24
N ASN A 152 36.78 -12.56 1.15
CA ASN A 152 37.31 -13.90 0.91
C ASN A 152 36.50 -15.02 1.60
N VAL A 153 35.30 -14.70 2.08
CA VAL A 153 34.38 -15.64 2.74
C VAL A 153 32.99 -15.53 2.13
N ILE A 154 32.49 -16.64 1.58
CA ILE A 154 31.10 -16.77 1.17
C ILE A 154 30.25 -16.92 2.43
N PRO A 155 29.19 -16.13 2.64
CA PRO A 155 28.36 -16.17 3.83
C PRO A 155 27.42 -17.38 3.87
N ASP A 156 26.87 -17.68 5.05
CA ASP A 156 25.84 -18.71 5.23
C ASP A 156 24.44 -18.24 4.83
N ALA A 157 24.22 -16.93 4.72
CA ALA A 157 22.93 -16.40 4.33
C ALA A 157 23.03 -15.02 3.66
N VAL A 158 22.02 -14.71 2.85
CA VAL A 158 21.72 -13.35 2.34
C VAL A 158 20.27 -13.04 2.64
N HIS A 159 20.02 -11.84 3.13
CA HIS A 159 18.68 -11.29 3.35
C HIS A 159 18.47 -10.08 2.47
N PHE A 160 17.26 -9.95 1.89
CA PHE A 160 16.83 -8.71 1.24
C PHE A 160 15.34 -8.42 1.49
N GLU A 161 15.01 -7.12 1.45
CA GLU A 161 13.64 -6.64 1.62
C GLU A 161 13.25 -5.70 0.49
N GLY A 162 11.96 -5.73 0.17
CA GLY A 162 11.41 -4.91 -0.90
C GLY A 162 9.93 -4.64 -0.77
N THR A 163 9.40 -3.89 -1.74
CA THR A 163 7.99 -3.58 -1.85
C THR A 163 7.44 -3.99 -3.20
N VAL A 164 6.20 -4.44 -3.21
CA VAL A 164 5.41 -4.77 -4.39
C VAL A 164 4.20 -3.85 -4.43
N ARG A 165 3.94 -3.22 -5.58
CA ARG A 165 2.80 -2.32 -5.77
C ARG A 165 2.03 -2.70 -7.04
N SER A 166 0.71 -2.59 -7.01
CA SER A 166 -0.13 -2.76 -8.19
C SER A 166 -1.37 -1.90 -8.12
N MET A 167 -1.79 -1.36 -9.26
CA MET A 167 -3.01 -0.55 -9.37
C MET A 167 -4.29 -1.38 -9.27
N THR A 168 -4.21 -2.70 -9.40
CA THR A 168 -5.38 -3.57 -9.32
C THR A 168 -5.11 -4.76 -8.40
N LYS A 169 -6.15 -5.24 -7.72
CA LYS A 169 -6.04 -6.46 -6.92
C LYS A 169 -5.60 -7.66 -7.77
N ALA A 170 -6.17 -7.83 -8.96
CA ALA A 170 -5.80 -8.91 -9.87
C ALA A 170 -4.31 -8.84 -10.27
N GLY A 171 -3.80 -7.63 -10.54
CA GLY A 171 -2.38 -7.40 -10.81
C GLY A 171 -1.50 -7.77 -9.63
N LEU A 172 -1.89 -7.37 -8.42
CA LEU A 172 -1.16 -7.70 -7.19
C LEU A 172 -1.11 -9.23 -6.97
N ASP A 173 -2.23 -9.92 -7.14
CA ASP A 173 -2.32 -11.38 -7.02
C ASP A 173 -1.43 -12.10 -8.06
N ILE A 174 -1.38 -11.59 -9.30
CA ILE A 174 -0.47 -12.09 -10.34
C ILE A 174 0.98 -11.89 -9.91
N MET A 175 1.35 -10.70 -9.43
CA MET A 175 2.72 -10.39 -9.03
C MET A 175 3.17 -11.27 -7.87
N ILE A 176 2.37 -11.42 -6.82
CA ILE A 176 2.66 -12.29 -5.67
C ILE A 176 2.90 -13.73 -6.11
N ARG A 177 2.01 -14.27 -6.93
CA ARG A 177 2.15 -15.63 -7.47
C ARG A 177 3.44 -15.79 -8.29
N ARG A 178 3.75 -14.84 -9.16
CA ARG A 178 4.96 -14.89 -10.00
C ARG A 178 6.24 -14.76 -9.20
N ILE A 179 6.27 -13.90 -8.19
CA ILE A 179 7.39 -13.76 -7.26
C ILE A 179 7.69 -15.11 -6.60
N ARG A 180 6.68 -15.78 -6.03
CA ARG A 180 6.85 -17.10 -5.40
C ARG A 180 7.39 -18.13 -6.39
N GLN A 181 6.86 -18.20 -7.62
CA GLN A 181 7.34 -19.12 -8.66
C GLN A 181 8.80 -18.87 -9.05
N ILE A 182 9.23 -17.61 -9.11
CA ILE A 182 10.62 -17.26 -9.41
C ILE A 182 11.53 -17.69 -8.25
N ILE A 183 11.12 -17.45 -7.01
CA ILE A 183 11.85 -17.85 -5.81
C ILE A 183 12.05 -19.38 -5.80
N ASP A 184 10.98 -20.16 -6.04
CA ASP A 184 11.03 -21.62 -6.11
C ASP A 184 11.99 -22.11 -7.21
N GLY A 185 11.96 -21.43 -8.38
CA GLY A 185 12.84 -21.73 -9.51
C GLY A 185 14.32 -21.49 -9.20
N VAL A 186 14.64 -20.35 -8.57
CA VAL A 186 16.03 -20.01 -8.18
C VAL A 186 16.51 -20.94 -7.05
N ALA A 187 15.66 -21.24 -6.08
CA ALA A 187 15.96 -22.18 -5.00
C ALA A 187 16.37 -23.57 -5.57
N LEU A 188 15.57 -24.08 -6.50
CA LEU A 188 15.84 -25.36 -7.17
C LEU A 188 17.12 -25.32 -8.00
N ALA A 189 17.32 -24.26 -8.79
CA ALA A 189 18.46 -24.13 -9.68
C ALA A 189 19.80 -24.05 -8.95
N ASN A 190 19.81 -23.49 -7.74
CA ASN A 190 21.00 -23.26 -6.93
C ASN A 190 21.16 -24.28 -5.76
N ASP A 191 20.25 -25.25 -5.65
CA ASP A 191 20.18 -26.22 -4.54
C ASP A 191 20.24 -25.53 -3.17
N LEU A 192 19.38 -24.49 -2.98
CA LEU A 192 19.31 -23.65 -1.79
C LEU A 192 17.92 -23.69 -1.17
N GLU A 193 17.85 -23.41 0.14
CA GLU A 193 16.61 -23.10 0.83
C GLU A 193 16.38 -21.60 0.85
N ILE A 194 15.19 -21.15 0.42
CA ILE A 194 14.81 -19.75 0.40
C ILE A 194 13.52 -19.56 1.18
N ALA A 195 13.61 -18.86 2.31
CA ALA A 195 12.46 -18.44 3.10
C ALA A 195 11.90 -17.12 2.53
N VAL A 196 10.58 -17.02 2.39
CA VAL A 196 9.91 -15.84 1.88
C VAL A 196 8.71 -15.48 2.74
N GLU A 197 8.68 -14.22 3.17
CA GLU A 197 7.50 -13.55 3.70
C GLU A 197 7.00 -12.61 2.59
N LEU A 198 5.82 -12.86 2.08
CA LEU A 198 5.19 -12.07 1.03
C LEU A 198 3.68 -12.18 1.18
N GLU A 199 3.08 -11.14 1.71
CA GLU A 199 1.64 -11.05 1.94
C GLU A 199 1.10 -9.73 1.39
N SER A 200 -0.05 -9.80 0.75
CA SER A 200 -0.76 -8.58 0.31
C SER A 200 -1.38 -7.82 1.48
N GLY A 201 -1.41 -8.43 2.66
CA GLY A 201 -1.90 -7.78 3.88
C GLY A 201 -3.29 -7.18 3.70
N SER A 202 -3.43 -5.99 4.23
CA SER A 202 -4.65 -5.19 4.25
C SER A 202 -4.61 -4.00 3.31
N TYR A 203 -3.45 -3.67 2.75
CA TYR A 203 -3.30 -2.56 1.82
C TYR A 203 -3.67 -3.01 0.40
N LEU A 204 -4.96 -3.26 0.20
CA LEU A 204 -5.52 -3.52 -1.13
C LEU A 204 -5.67 -2.20 -1.91
N PRO A 205 -5.78 -2.22 -3.25
CA PRO A 205 -6.01 -1.00 -3.99
C PRO A 205 -7.25 -0.25 -3.46
N VAL A 206 -7.12 1.06 -3.29
CA VAL A 206 -8.29 1.92 -3.02
C VAL A 206 -9.00 2.13 -4.35
N GLU A 207 -10.03 1.34 -4.58
CA GLU A 207 -10.85 1.38 -5.78
C GLU A 207 -12.19 2.04 -5.47
N ASN A 208 -12.31 3.31 -5.83
CA ASN A 208 -13.55 4.07 -5.67
C ASN A 208 -14.66 3.46 -6.50
N ASP A 209 -15.85 3.30 -5.91
CA ASP A 209 -17.04 2.90 -6.65
C ASP A 209 -17.30 3.90 -7.79
N PRO A 210 -17.42 3.44 -9.04
CA PRO A 210 -17.53 4.35 -10.19
C PRO A 210 -18.77 5.22 -10.17
N VAL A 211 -19.89 4.72 -9.64
CA VAL A 211 -21.16 5.46 -9.60
C VAL A 211 -21.09 6.54 -8.51
N LEU A 212 -20.67 6.16 -7.29
CA LEU A 212 -20.53 7.09 -6.18
C LEU A 212 -19.48 8.17 -6.47
N ALA A 213 -18.33 7.78 -7.02
CA ALA A 213 -17.29 8.74 -7.41
C ALA A 213 -17.79 9.72 -8.45
N GLN A 214 -18.53 9.26 -9.48
CA GLN A 214 -19.09 10.15 -10.49
C GLN A 214 -20.14 11.10 -9.90
N GLN A 215 -20.99 10.64 -9.00
CA GLN A 215 -21.96 11.48 -8.29
C GLN A 215 -21.25 12.54 -7.44
N MET A 216 -20.23 12.15 -6.67
CA MET A 216 -19.42 13.05 -5.84
C MET A 216 -18.72 14.12 -6.70
N MET A 217 -18.09 13.70 -7.80
CA MET A 217 -17.42 14.61 -8.74
C MET A 217 -18.41 15.62 -9.33
N THR A 218 -19.60 15.16 -9.74
CA THR A 218 -20.65 16.03 -10.30
C THR A 218 -21.11 17.05 -9.27
N PHE A 219 -21.31 16.62 -8.02
CA PHE A 219 -21.65 17.52 -6.92
C PHE A 219 -20.57 18.60 -6.69
N MET A 220 -19.30 18.18 -6.59
CA MET A 220 -18.18 19.11 -6.36
C MET A 220 -17.99 20.10 -7.52
N GLN A 221 -18.18 19.67 -8.76
CA GLN A 221 -18.10 20.53 -9.95
C GLN A 221 -19.22 21.57 -10.03
N GLN A 222 -20.37 21.31 -9.42
CA GLN A 222 -21.51 22.22 -9.41
C GLN A 222 -21.55 23.16 -8.19
N ALA A 223 -20.73 22.90 -7.18
CA ALA A 223 -20.69 23.70 -5.97
C ALA A 223 -19.78 24.93 -6.16
N ASP A 224 -20.32 26.14 -5.98
CA ASP A 224 -19.58 27.40 -6.18
C ASP A 224 -18.43 27.62 -5.20
N ASN A 225 -18.39 26.88 -4.10
CA ASN A 225 -17.42 27.03 -3.01
C ASN A 225 -16.45 25.85 -2.88
N ILE A 226 -16.37 24.97 -3.88
CA ILE A 226 -15.48 23.82 -3.91
C ILE A 226 -14.58 23.92 -5.15
N ASP A 227 -13.28 24.00 -4.90
CA ASP A 227 -12.28 23.81 -5.95
C ASP A 227 -12.04 22.30 -6.15
N PHE A 228 -12.36 21.79 -7.34
CA PHE A 228 -12.26 20.37 -7.64
C PHE A 228 -11.35 20.07 -8.84
N GLN A 229 -10.55 19.04 -8.72
CA GLN A 229 -9.74 18.47 -9.80
C GLN A 229 -9.93 16.96 -9.90
N VAL A 230 -9.78 16.41 -11.13
CA VAL A 230 -9.76 14.95 -11.32
C VAL A 230 -8.41 14.40 -10.88
N ALA A 231 -8.41 13.47 -9.93
CA ALA A 231 -7.20 12.88 -9.39
C ALA A 231 -6.43 12.02 -10.40
N GLN A 232 -5.11 12.06 -10.35
CA GLN A 232 -4.27 11.01 -10.90
C GLN A 232 -4.12 9.88 -9.87
N PRO A 233 -4.04 8.61 -10.30
CA PRO A 233 -3.79 7.52 -9.37
C PRO A 233 -2.38 7.61 -8.80
N ALA A 234 -2.21 7.19 -7.54
CA ALA A 234 -0.94 7.22 -6.84
C ALA A 234 -0.45 5.82 -6.44
N MET A 235 0.87 5.63 -6.39
CA MET A 235 1.50 4.38 -5.95
C MET A 235 1.63 4.27 -4.42
N THR A 236 0.99 5.18 -3.67
CA THR A 236 0.85 5.07 -2.21
C THR A 236 -0.11 3.95 -1.82
N GLY A 237 -0.05 3.50 -0.58
CA GLY A 237 -0.94 2.47 -0.04
C GLY A 237 -1.78 3.03 1.09
N GLU A 238 -2.96 2.44 1.31
CA GLU A 238 -3.93 2.83 2.32
C GLU A 238 -4.80 1.61 2.69
N ASP A 239 -5.05 1.37 3.98
CA ASP A 239 -5.85 0.21 4.39
C ASP A 239 -7.36 0.40 4.15
N PHE A 240 -7.79 1.63 3.87
CA PHE A 240 -9.16 1.94 3.43
C PHE A 240 -9.56 1.13 2.20
N GLY A 241 -8.59 0.77 1.33
CA GLY A 241 -8.81 -0.14 0.20
C GLY A 241 -9.39 -1.49 0.62
N TYR A 242 -9.07 -1.99 1.80
CA TYR A 242 -9.66 -3.23 2.32
C TYR A 242 -11.17 -3.06 2.60
N LEU A 243 -11.57 -1.95 3.18
CA LEU A 243 -12.99 -1.66 3.45
C LEU A 243 -13.78 -1.53 2.15
N LEU A 244 -13.21 -0.90 1.13
CA LEU A 244 -13.84 -0.73 -0.18
C LEU A 244 -14.02 -2.03 -0.98
N GLN A 245 -13.32 -3.11 -0.64
CA GLN A 245 -13.59 -4.43 -1.22
C GLN A 245 -14.90 -5.04 -0.71
N HIS A 246 -15.45 -4.52 0.38
CA HIS A 246 -16.62 -5.10 1.06
C HIS A 246 -17.84 -4.17 1.05
N ILE A 247 -17.61 -2.86 1.01
CA ILE A 247 -18.64 -1.83 1.06
C ILE A 247 -18.27 -0.76 0.04
N PRO A 248 -19.19 -0.38 -0.86
CA PRO A 248 -18.89 0.63 -1.86
C PRO A 248 -18.56 1.97 -1.21
N GLY A 249 -17.70 2.76 -1.84
CA GLY A 249 -17.34 4.04 -1.28
C GLY A 249 -16.40 4.85 -2.13
N VAL A 250 -15.97 5.98 -1.59
CA VAL A 250 -15.09 6.94 -2.28
C VAL A 250 -14.03 7.48 -1.33
N MET A 251 -12.79 7.44 -1.77
CA MET A 251 -11.68 8.16 -1.17
C MET A 251 -11.42 9.45 -1.95
N LEU A 252 -11.15 10.53 -1.21
CA LEU A 252 -10.82 11.84 -1.77
C LEU A 252 -9.44 12.28 -1.27
N TRP A 253 -8.75 13.07 -2.09
CA TRP A 253 -7.64 13.89 -1.68
C TRP A 253 -8.12 15.29 -1.27
N LEU A 254 -7.51 15.83 -0.20
CA LEU A 254 -7.61 17.24 0.18
C LEU A 254 -6.25 17.91 0.04
N GLY A 255 -6.15 18.92 -0.79
CA GLY A 255 -4.95 19.73 -0.92
C GLY A 255 -4.66 20.52 0.36
N VAL A 256 -3.40 20.47 0.83
CA VAL A 256 -2.92 21.25 1.98
C VAL A 256 -1.79 22.21 1.61
N ASN A 257 -1.28 22.13 0.37
CA ASN A 257 -0.22 23.02 -0.17
C ASN A 257 1.02 23.08 0.73
N ASP A 258 1.53 21.93 1.12
CA ASP A 258 2.79 21.83 1.84
C ASP A 258 3.94 21.55 0.86
N THR A 259 5.11 22.10 1.12
CA THR A 259 6.34 21.84 0.37
C THR A 259 7.04 20.55 0.79
N HIS A 260 6.62 19.97 1.92
CA HIS A 260 7.18 18.75 2.47
C HIS A 260 6.30 17.55 2.05
N PRO A 261 6.89 16.47 1.55
CA PRO A 261 6.11 15.26 1.25
C PRO A 261 5.61 14.60 2.54
N LEU A 262 4.55 13.80 2.43
CA LEU A 262 4.11 12.93 3.51
C LEU A 262 5.29 12.12 4.06
N HIS A 263 5.29 11.84 5.36
CA HIS A 263 6.36 11.16 6.10
C HIS A 263 7.67 11.95 6.18
N SER A 264 7.67 13.25 5.86
CA SER A 264 8.81 14.11 6.11
C SER A 264 9.02 14.32 7.61
N PRO A 265 10.27 14.39 8.09
CA PRO A 265 10.56 14.74 9.48
C PRO A 265 10.43 16.24 9.78
N GLU A 266 10.17 17.08 8.78
CA GLU A 266 10.06 18.54 8.86
C GLU A 266 8.60 19.01 8.83
#